data_7802591f17b002b9059c51aa31196c58
#
_entry.id   7802591f17b002b9059c51aa31196c58
#
_cell.length_a   1.000
_cell.length_b   1.000
_cell.length_c   1.000
_cell.angle_alpha   90.00
_cell.angle_beta   90.00
_cell.angle_gamma   90.00
#
_symmetry.space_group_name_H-M   'P 1'
#
loop_
_entity.id
_entity.type
_entity.pdbx_description
1 polymer ?
#
loop_
_entity_poly.entity_id
_entity_poly.type
_entity_poly.pdbx_seq_one_letter_code
_entity_poly.pdbx_strand_id
1 'polypeptide(L)'
;MTMKDNKNLTYEQQEAQIAEKSQAFINLLTQRGILANPKVTDEKMRAARRKKDRDSYHNTLLLLQNYRTLVWVMECFPETVAEELDRPFSDVDELLEQMDLQLAMGNRKLENQLEGAKKSRLLLDRVNEALTVLKHKPGNGKKLYRLIYLTYIAPEQLSHRELLYRLDMSSWHYYRLRQQAITILSIRLWSVPSAEVDLWLDMLEFLEGLD
;
A
#
# COMPACT_ATOMS: atom_id res chain seq x y z
N MET A 1 46.93 5.58 34.23
CA MET A 1 47.24 4.47 33.31
C MET A 1 46.95 3.18 34.06
N THR A 2 45.73 2.71 34.03
CA THR A 2 45.25 1.55 34.80
C THR A 2 44.95 0.45 33.80
N MET A 3 45.90 -0.55 33.81
CA MET A 3 45.73 -1.84 33.12
C MET A 3 44.51 -2.55 33.77
N LYS A 4 43.52 -2.88 32.99
CA LYS A 4 42.40 -3.71 33.39
C LYS A 4 42.87 -5.14 33.58
N ASP A 5 42.66 -5.64 34.79
CA ASP A 5 42.83 -7.05 35.16
C ASP A 5 42.06 -7.95 34.18
N ASN A 6 42.81 -8.66 33.37
CA ASN A 6 42.29 -9.74 32.55
C ASN A 6 42.18 -10.98 33.48
N LYS A 7 41.08 -11.10 34.23
CA LYS A 7 40.75 -12.29 34.99
C LYS A 7 40.62 -13.45 34.01
N ASN A 8 41.53 -14.39 34.05
CA ASN A 8 41.42 -15.69 33.39
C ASN A 8 40.17 -16.40 33.93
N LEU A 9 39.04 -16.20 33.26
CA LEU A 9 37.83 -16.95 33.49
C LEU A 9 38.08 -18.41 33.13
N THR A 10 37.63 -19.32 33.97
CA THR A 10 37.66 -20.76 33.63
C THR A 10 36.83 -20.99 32.39
N TYR A 11 37.13 -22.05 31.63
CA TYR A 11 36.41 -22.39 30.38
C TYR A 11 34.88 -22.42 30.58
N GLU A 12 34.45 -23.04 31.71
CA GLU A 12 33.03 -23.08 32.11
C GLU A 12 32.39 -21.68 32.34
N GLN A 13 33.17 -20.74 32.92
CA GLN A 13 32.71 -19.37 33.13
C GLN A 13 32.60 -18.57 31.82
N GLN A 14 33.51 -18.84 30.89
CA GLN A 14 33.47 -18.25 29.57
C GLN A 14 32.27 -18.77 28.78
N GLU A 15 31.99 -20.06 28.84
CA GLU A 15 30.87 -20.71 28.19
C GLU A 15 29.53 -20.21 28.76
N ALA A 16 29.41 -20.05 30.08
CA ALA A 16 28.27 -19.50 30.76
C ALA A 16 27.99 -18.02 30.31
N GLN A 17 29.06 -17.20 30.24
CA GLN A 17 28.91 -15.78 29.75
C GLN A 17 28.50 -15.71 28.29
N ILE A 18 29.02 -16.59 27.45
CA ILE A 18 28.62 -16.65 26.02
C ILE A 18 27.17 -17.09 25.92
N ALA A 19 26.72 -18.08 26.68
CA ALA A 19 25.36 -18.54 26.71
C ALA A 19 24.38 -17.42 27.18
N GLU A 20 24.73 -16.71 28.26
CA GLU A 20 23.94 -15.59 28.78
C GLU A 20 23.81 -14.44 27.75
N LYS A 21 24.92 -14.04 27.12
CA LYS A 21 24.91 -12.99 26.07
C LYS A 21 24.14 -13.43 24.86
N SER A 22 24.25 -14.70 24.46
CA SER A 22 23.49 -15.26 23.35
C SER A 22 22.01 -15.27 23.64
N GLN A 23 21.58 -15.63 24.86
CA GLN A 23 20.19 -15.62 25.27
C GLN A 23 19.64 -14.19 25.35
N ALA A 24 20.40 -13.23 25.86
CA ALA A 24 20.03 -11.81 25.89
C ALA A 24 19.85 -11.26 24.46
N PHE A 25 20.73 -11.63 23.53
CA PHE A 25 20.63 -11.28 22.14
C PHE A 25 19.37 -11.88 21.46
N ILE A 26 19.10 -13.16 21.69
CA ILE A 26 17.88 -13.84 21.20
C ILE A 26 16.63 -13.14 21.75
N ASN A 27 16.60 -12.80 23.04
CA ASN A 27 15.48 -12.08 23.66
C ASN A 27 15.28 -10.69 23.04
N LEU A 28 16.37 -9.96 22.78
CA LEU A 28 16.32 -8.65 22.12
C LEU A 28 15.74 -8.76 20.70
N LEU A 29 16.19 -9.74 19.91
CA LEU A 29 15.68 -9.99 18.55
C LEU A 29 14.21 -10.41 18.56
N THR A 30 13.79 -11.19 19.57
CA THR A 30 12.40 -11.59 19.77
C THR A 30 11.51 -10.39 20.14
N GLN A 31 11.96 -9.51 21.04
CA GLN A 31 11.25 -8.28 21.41
C GLN A 31 11.09 -7.32 20.24
N ARG A 32 12.09 -7.25 19.37
CA ARG A 32 12.04 -6.43 18.14
C ARG A 32 11.26 -7.08 16.99
N GLY A 33 10.68 -8.27 17.21
CA GLY A 33 9.92 -8.99 16.19
C GLY A 33 10.75 -9.56 15.03
N ILE A 34 12.09 -9.57 15.17
CA ILE A 34 13.02 -10.13 14.17
C ILE A 34 13.03 -11.66 14.26
N LEU A 35 13.00 -12.21 15.48
CA LEU A 35 12.84 -13.63 15.72
C LEU A 35 11.45 -13.96 16.24
N ALA A 36 10.90 -15.08 15.80
CA ALA A 36 9.62 -15.57 16.27
C ALA A 36 9.69 -15.89 17.77
N ASN A 37 8.72 -15.38 18.55
CA ASN A 37 8.63 -15.70 19.96
C ASN A 37 8.35 -17.22 20.12
N PRO A 38 9.17 -18.00 20.84
CA PRO A 38 8.96 -19.44 21.05
C PRO A 38 7.63 -19.78 21.75
N LYS A 39 6.96 -18.78 22.39
CA LYS A 39 5.61 -18.91 22.93
C LYS A 39 4.50 -18.73 21.88
N VAL A 40 4.84 -18.37 20.65
CA VAL A 40 3.86 -18.24 19.55
C VAL A 40 3.73 -19.59 18.88
N THR A 41 2.62 -20.27 19.10
CA THR A 41 2.32 -21.54 18.44
C THR A 41 2.17 -21.35 16.94
N ASP A 42 2.54 -22.39 16.16
CA ASP A 42 2.38 -22.41 14.70
C ASP A 42 0.97 -22.04 14.24
N GLU A 43 -0.05 -22.40 15.04
CA GLU A 43 -1.44 -22.04 14.78
C GLU A 43 -1.68 -20.53 14.87
N LYS A 44 -1.10 -19.85 15.88
CA LYS A 44 -1.23 -18.38 16.02
C LYS A 44 -0.51 -17.67 14.88
N MET A 45 0.65 -18.17 14.45
CA MET A 45 1.36 -17.61 13.30
C MET A 45 0.59 -17.81 12.00
N ARG A 46 0.00 -19.00 11.79
CA ARG A 46 -0.84 -19.26 10.61
C ARG A 46 -2.10 -18.40 10.62
N ALA A 47 -2.74 -18.21 11.78
CA ALA A 47 -3.89 -17.35 11.94
C ALA A 47 -3.55 -15.87 11.65
N ALA A 48 -2.43 -15.36 12.17
CA ALA A 48 -1.95 -14.00 11.90
C ALA A 48 -1.65 -13.78 10.41
N ARG A 49 -0.97 -14.75 9.76
CA ARG A 49 -0.72 -14.70 8.31
C ARG A 49 -2.03 -14.67 7.52
N ARG A 50 -2.99 -15.55 7.84
CA ARG A 50 -4.29 -15.57 7.15
C ARG A 50 -5.05 -14.26 7.34
N LYS A 51 -4.98 -13.63 8.50
CA LYS A 51 -5.58 -12.33 8.77
C LYS A 51 -4.91 -11.26 7.89
N LYS A 52 -3.59 -11.15 7.91
CA LYS A 52 -2.83 -10.21 7.09
C LYS A 52 -3.13 -10.38 5.59
N ASP A 53 -3.16 -11.62 5.09
CA ASP A 53 -3.45 -11.88 3.69
C ASP A 53 -4.87 -11.49 3.32
N ARG A 54 -5.84 -11.71 4.21
CA ARG A 54 -7.24 -11.31 4.02
C ARG A 54 -7.38 -9.80 4.01
N ASP A 55 -6.76 -9.11 4.96
CA ASP A 55 -6.83 -7.65 5.07
C ASP A 55 -6.15 -7.00 3.84
N SER A 56 -5.00 -7.50 3.39
CA SER A 56 -4.33 -7.04 2.17
C SER A 56 -5.19 -7.27 0.92
N TYR A 57 -5.89 -8.39 0.82
CA TYR A 57 -6.80 -8.65 -0.29
C TYR A 57 -7.99 -7.68 -0.28
N HIS A 58 -8.61 -7.47 0.89
CA HIS A 58 -9.72 -6.55 1.08
C HIS A 58 -9.33 -5.12 0.71
N ASN A 59 -8.22 -4.64 1.24
CA ASN A 59 -7.70 -3.30 0.95
C ASN A 59 -7.37 -3.11 -0.54
N THR A 60 -6.81 -4.13 -1.20
CA THR A 60 -6.57 -4.10 -2.65
C THR A 60 -7.87 -4.03 -3.44
N LEU A 61 -8.87 -4.79 -3.03
CA LEU A 61 -10.17 -4.77 -3.68
C LEU A 61 -10.84 -3.40 -3.54
N LEU A 62 -10.84 -2.83 -2.34
CA LEU A 62 -11.39 -1.50 -2.05
C LEU A 62 -10.69 -0.42 -2.90
N LEU A 63 -9.36 -0.44 -2.96
CA LEU A 63 -8.57 0.47 -3.76
C LEU A 63 -8.91 0.37 -5.26
N LEU A 64 -9.05 -0.84 -5.79
CA LEU A 64 -9.44 -1.05 -7.19
C LEU A 64 -10.87 -0.59 -7.47
N GLN A 65 -11.80 -0.83 -6.55
CA GLN A 65 -13.21 -0.37 -6.70
C GLN A 65 -13.29 1.16 -6.78
N ASN A 66 -12.48 1.85 -6.02
CA ASN A 66 -12.43 3.31 -5.96
C ASN A 66 -11.42 3.95 -6.95
N TYR A 67 -10.74 3.18 -7.78
CA TYR A 67 -9.70 3.69 -8.69
C TYR A 67 -10.23 4.81 -9.60
N ARG A 68 -11.40 4.62 -10.21
CA ARG A 68 -12.00 5.64 -11.10
C ARG A 68 -12.35 6.92 -10.35
N THR A 69 -12.85 6.79 -9.12
CA THR A 69 -13.15 7.94 -8.25
C THR A 69 -11.89 8.71 -7.91
N LEU A 70 -10.79 8.01 -7.57
CA LEU A 70 -9.50 8.65 -7.31
C LEU A 70 -8.96 9.38 -8.53
N VAL A 71 -9.06 8.78 -9.72
CA VAL A 71 -8.65 9.45 -10.97
C VAL A 71 -9.48 10.69 -11.20
N TRP A 72 -10.82 10.59 -11.08
CA TRP A 72 -11.72 11.74 -11.24
C TRP A 72 -11.42 12.87 -10.26
N VAL A 73 -11.20 12.56 -8.98
CA VAL A 73 -10.81 13.57 -7.97
C VAL A 73 -9.49 14.26 -8.37
N MET A 74 -8.52 13.51 -8.89
CA MET A 74 -7.25 14.08 -9.35
C MET A 74 -7.40 14.97 -10.58
N GLU A 75 -8.30 14.60 -11.50
CA GLU A 75 -8.61 15.41 -12.69
C GLU A 75 -9.35 16.71 -12.33
N CYS A 76 -10.24 16.68 -11.32
CA CYS A 76 -10.96 17.85 -10.83
C CYS A 76 -10.15 18.72 -9.85
N PHE A 77 -8.97 18.27 -9.41
CA PHE A 77 -8.18 18.97 -8.41
C PHE A 77 -7.84 20.42 -8.78
N PRO A 78 -7.44 20.77 -10.03
CA PRO A 78 -7.20 22.15 -10.43
C PRO A 78 -8.43 23.05 -10.28
N GLU A 79 -9.62 22.56 -10.66
CA GLU A 79 -10.88 23.28 -10.52
C GLU A 79 -11.22 23.54 -9.05
N THR A 80 -11.03 22.52 -8.19
CA THR A 80 -11.25 22.63 -6.73
C THR A 80 -10.33 23.68 -6.11
N VAL A 81 -9.07 23.75 -6.55
CA VAL A 81 -8.12 24.77 -6.09
C VAL A 81 -8.52 26.15 -6.60
N ALA A 82 -8.98 26.26 -7.86
CA ALA A 82 -9.45 27.52 -8.42
C ALA A 82 -10.64 28.08 -7.64
N GLU A 83 -11.61 27.25 -7.26
CA GLU A 83 -12.74 27.62 -6.42
C GLU A 83 -12.29 28.10 -5.03
N GLU A 84 -11.33 27.43 -4.41
CA GLU A 84 -10.78 27.80 -3.11
C GLU A 84 -10.04 29.15 -3.15
N LEU A 85 -9.36 29.43 -4.25
CA LEU A 85 -8.64 30.69 -4.45
C LEU A 85 -9.53 31.84 -4.94
N ASP A 86 -10.81 31.57 -5.19
CA ASP A 86 -11.81 32.52 -5.71
C ASP A 86 -11.32 33.24 -7.00
N ARG A 87 -10.60 32.51 -7.86
CA ARG A 87 -10.01 33.02 -9.10
C ARG A 87 -9.96 31.95 -10.18
N PRO A 88 -10.33 32.29 -11.43
CA PRO A 88 -9.95 31.51 -12.60
C PRO A 88 -8.45 31.69 -12.89
N PHE A 89 -7.78 30.65 -13.38
CA PHE A 89 -6.38 30.72 -13.85
C PHE A 89 -6.34 30.72 -15.37
N SER A 90 -5.34 31.43 -15.91
CA SER A 90 -5.07 31.42 -17.34
C SER A 90 -4.22 30.22 -17.75
N ASP A 91 -3.36 29.73 -16.87
CA ASP A 91 -2.49 28.58 -17.08
C ASP A 91 -2.06 27.91 -15.77
N VAL A 92 -1.29 26.80 -15.89
CA VAL A 92 -0.83 26.00 -14.76
C VAL A 92 0.23 26.75 -13.93
N ASP A 93 1.03 27.60 -14.54
CA ASP A 93 2.10 28.32 -13.86
C ASP A 93 1.49 29.37 -12.92
N GLU A 94 0.47 30.11 -13.36
CA GLU A 94 -0.30 31.03 -12.53
C GLU A 94 -0.98 30.31 -11.36
N LEU A 95 -1.54 29.12 -11.59
CA LEU A 95 -2.09 28.27 -10.53
C LEU A 95 -1.04 27.95 -9.47
N LEU A 96 0.14 27.49 -9.88
CA LEU A 96 1.22 27.11 -8.96
C LEU A 96 1.70 28.32 -8.15
N GLU A 97 1.88 29.47 -8.77
CA GLU A 97 2.31 30.70 -8.10
C GLU A 97 1.29 31.14 -7.03
N GLN A 98 0.00 31.10 -7.35
CA GLN A 98 -1.06 31.44 -6.39
C GLN A 98 -1.15 30.42 -5.24
N MET A 99 -0.98 29.13 -5.53
CA MET A 99 -0.92 28.10 -4.49
C MET A 99 0.24 28.32 -3.52
N ASP A 100 1.42 28.62 -4.04
CA ASP A 100 2.60 28.89 -3.21
C ASP A 100 2.40 30.11 -2.32
N LEU A 101 1.79 31.17 -2.85
CA LEU A 101 1.47 32.36 -2.09
C LEU A 101 0.47 32.05 -0.94
N GLN A 102 -0.60 31.34 -1.22
CA GLN A 102 -1.63 30.97 -0.24
C GLN A 102 -1.08 30.03 0.85
N LEU A 103 -0.20 29.09 0.47
CA LEU A 103 0.49 28.23 1.44
C LEU A 103 1.42 29.04 2.34
N ALA A 104 2.15 30.01 1.78
CA ALA A 104 3.00 30.93 2.55
C ALA A 104 2.18 31.81 3.51
N MET A 105 0.94 32.12 3.19
CA MET A 105 0.00 32.83 4.04
C MET A 105 -0.70 31.92 5.09
N GLY A 106 -0.43 30.61 5.08
CA GLY A 106 -0.95 29.65 6.06
C GLY A 106 -2.39 29.19 5.80
N ASN A 107 -2.80 29.13 4.54
CA ASN A 107 -4.11 28.58 4.15
C ASN A 107 -4.15 27.05 4.42
N ARG A 108 -4.61 26.66 5.61
CA ARG A 108 -4.68 25.25 6.04
C ARG A 108 -5.61 24.39 5.21
N LYS A 109 -6.67 24.97 4.64
CA LYS A 109 -7.62 24.22 3.81
C LYS A 109 -6.95 23.80 2.51
N LEU A 110 -6.24 24.73 1.85
CA LEU A 110 -5.44 24.43 0.66
C LEU A 110 -4.30 23.45 0.96
N GLU A 111 -3.62 23.59 2.10
CA GLU A 111 -2.59 22.65 2.54
C GLU A 111 -3.14 21.22 2.66
N ASN A 112 -4.28 21.04 3.32
CA ASN A 112 -4.94 19.74 3.48
C ASN A 112 -5.39 19.14 2.13
N GLN A 113 -5.93 19.98 1.22
CA GLN A 113 -6.32 19.55 -0.12
C GLN A 113 -5.11 19.07 -0.92
N LEU A 114 -4.00 19.81 -0.87
CA LEU A 114 -2.77 19.46 -1.56
C LEU A 114 -2.15 18.17 -1.00
N GLU A 115 -2.18 17.99 0.32
CA GLU A 115 -1.71 16.75 0.95
C GLU A 115 -2.58 15.55 0.53
N GLY A 116 -3.90 15.72 0.52
CA GLY A 116 -4.83 14.70 0.01
C GLY A 116 -4.57 14.34 -1.45
N ALA A 117 -4.34 15.33 -2.30
CA ALA A 117 -4.00 15.11 -3.72
C ALA A 117 -2.66 14.36 -3.87
N LYS A 118 -1.63 14.74 -3.12
CA LYS A 118 -0.34 14.02 -3.11
C LYS A 118 -0.49 12.55 -2.71
N LYS A 119 -1.27 12.28 -1.65
CA LYS A 119 -1.57 10.90 -1.20
C LYS A 119 -2.31 10.12 -2.29
N SER A 120 -3.34 10.71 -2.91
CA SER A 120 -4.12 10.09 -3.99
C SER A 120 -3.24 9.78 -5.19
N ARG A 121 -2.37 10.70 -5.59
CA ARG A 121 -1.41 10.50 -6.68
C ARG A 121 -0.47 9.33 -6.41
N LEU A 122 0.11 9.28 -5.21
CA LEU A 122 1.00 8.19 -4.81
C LEU A 122 0.31 6.83 -4.90
N LEU A 123 -0.94 6.72 -4.45
CA LEU A 123 -1.73 5.50 -4.56
C LEU A 123 -1.95 5.08 -6.02
N LEU A 124 -2.35 6.02 -6.88
CA LEU A 124 -2.56 5.76 -8.31
C LEU A 124 -1.28 5.27 -8.98
N ASP A 125 -0.14 5.90 -8.71
CA ASP A 125 1.15 5.53 -9.27
C ASP A 125 1.56 4.11 -8.84
N ARG A 126 1.31 3.75 -7.58
CA ARG A 126 1.57 2.40 -7.06
C ARG A 126 0.66 1.34 -7.69
N VAL A 127 -0.62 1.65 -7.86
CA VAL A 127 -1.54 0.72 -8.56
C VAL A 127 -1.07 0.52 -10.00
N ASN A 128 -0.70 1.57 -10.70
CA ASN A 128 -0.22 1.50 -12.08
C ASN A 128 1.09 0.71 -12.20
N GLU A 129 2.02 0.88 -11.25
CA GLU A 129 3.23 0.07 -11.16
C GLU A 129 2.89 -1.42 -10.95
N ALA A 130 2.01 -1.73 -9.98
CA ALA A 130 1.59 -3.09 -9.70
C ALA A 130 0.88 -3.75 -10.90
N LEU A 131 0.05 -3.00 -11.61
CA LEU A 131 -0.60 -3.43 -12.85
C LEU A 131 0.41 -3.72 -13.96
N THR A 132 1.45 -2.90 -14.07
CA THR A 132 2.54 -3.11 -15.03
C THR A 132 3.28 -4.41 -14.73
N VAL A 133 3.60 -4.68 -13.48
CA VAL A 133 4.22 -5.95 -13.05
C VAL A 133 3.29 -7.13 -13.33
N LEU A 134 1.99 -7.01 -13.02
CA LEU A 134 1.00 -8.03 -13.32
C LEU A 134 0.95 -8.37 -14.82
N LYS A 135 0.99 -7.34 -15.69
CA LYS A 135 0.98 -7.48 -17.16
C LYS A 135 2.17 -8.32 -17.67
N HIS A 136 3.35 -8.14 -17.05
CA HIS A 136 4.59 -8.82 -17.42
C HIS A 136 4.77 -10.19 -16.75
N LYS A 137 3.84 -10.60 -15.88
CA LYS A 137 3.89 -11.93 -15.26
C LYS A 137 3.92 -13.03 -16.32
N PRO A 138 4.85 -14.01 -16.25
CA PRO A 138 4.90 -15.14 -17.16
C PRO A 138 3.59 -15.96 -17.19
N GLY A 139 3.25 -16.48 -18.34
CA GLY A 139 2.06 -17.30 -18.59
C GLY A 139 0.80 -16.46 -18.79
N ASN A 140 0.01 -16.23 -17.76
CA ASN A 140 -1.32 -15.60 -17.89
C ASN A 140 -1.38 -14.11 -17.52
N GLY A 141 -0.24 -13.42 -17.34
CA GLY A 141 -0.19 -12.04 -16.87
C GLY A 141 -1.00 -11.06 -17.73
N LYS A 142 -0.88 -11.12 -19.05
CA LYS A 142 -1.66 -10.28 -19.96
C LYS A 142 -3.17 -10.47 -19.82
N LYS A 143 -3.61 -11.72 -19.57
CA LYS A 143 -5.02 -12.05 -19.36
C LYS A 143 -5.53 -11.49 -18.04
N LEU A 144 -4.76 -11.65 -16.98
CA LEU A 144 -5.06 -11.09 -15.65
C LEU A 144 -5.11 -9.55 -15.68
N TYR A 145 -4.12 -8.92 -16.32
CA TYR A 145 -4.10 -7.47 -16.51
C TYR A 145 -5.34 -6.98 -17.26
N ARG A 146 -5.68 -7.59 -18.42
CA ARG A 146 -6.85 -7.20 -19.20
C ARG A 146 -8.14 -7.31 -18.41
N LEU A 147 -8.27 -8.37 -17.58
CA LEU A 147 -9.42 -8.56 -16.70
C LEU A 147 -9.54 -7.41 -15.68
N ILE A 148 -8.47 -7.14 -14.93
CA ILE A 148 -8.48 -6.04 -13.93
C ILE A 148 -8.71 -4.70 -14.60
N TYR A 149 -8.05 -4.43 -15.73
CA TYR A 149 -8.17 -3.19 -16.48
C TYR A 149 -9.63 -2.93 -16.88
N LEU A 150 -10.29 -3.86 -17.54
CA LEU A 150 -11.69 -3.69 -17.98
C LEU A 150 -12.66 -3.62 -16.80
N THR A 151 -12.36 -4.30 -15.69
CA THR A 151 -13.25 -4.32 -14.53
C THR A 151 -13.19 -3.02 -13.71
N TYR A 152 -11.98 -2.48 -13.47
CA TYR A 152 -11.77 -1.44 -12.48
C TYR A 152 -11.12 -0.15 -13.00
N ILE A 153 -10.30 -0.24 -14.06
CA ILE A 153 -9.42 0.84 -14.50
C ILE A 153 -10.00 1.61 -15.67
N ALA A 154 -10.53 0.90 -16.68
CA ALA A 154 -11.06 1.53 -17.87
C ALA A 154 -12.13 2.57 -17.53
N PRO A 155 -12.15 3.75 -18.20
CA PRO A 155 -13.14 4.80 -17.93
C PRO A 155 -14.58 4.31 -18.08
N GLU A 156 -14.82 3.45 -19.06
CA GLU A 156 -16.13 2.85 -19.33
C GLU A 156 -16.48 1.80 -18.28
N GLN A 157 -17.59 1.98 -17.59
CA GLN A 157 -18.12 1.00 -16.64
C GLN A 157 -18.97 -0.05 -17.37
N LEU A 158 -18.40 -1.24 -17.58
CA LEU A 158 -19.08 -2.32 -18.27
C LEU A 158 -19.99 -3.11 -17.32
N SER A 159 -21.13 -3.54 -17.81
CA SER A 159 -21.95 -4.54 -17.10
C SER A 159 -21.21 -5.89 -17.00
N HIS A 160 -21.58 -6.72 -16.04
CA HIS A 160 -20.96 -8.05 -15.88
C HIS A 160 -21.07 -8.90 -17.15
N ARG A 161 -22.20 -8.80 -17.86
CA ARG A 161 -22.44 -9.55 -19.11
C ARG A 161 -21.50 -9.09 -20.22
N GLU A 162 -21.31 -7.77 -20.38
CA GLU A 162 -20.39 -7.20 -21.37
C GLU A 162 -18.93 -7.54 -21.03
N LEU A 163 -18.55 -7.51 -19.74
CA LEU A 163 -17.23 -7.94 -19.30
C LEU A 163 -16.93 -9.38 -19.71
N LEU A 164 -17.86 -10.31 -19.45
CA LEU A 164 -17.70 -11.71 -19.83
C LEU A 164 -17.56 -11.88 -21.35
N TYR A 165 -18.37 -11.14 -22.12
CA TYR A 165 -18.32 -11.15 -23.56
C TYR A 165 -16.97 -10.60 -24.09
N ARG A 166 -16.52 -9.42 -23.62
CA ARG A 166 -15.26 -8.81 -24.06
C ARG A 166 -14.02 -9.62 -23.64
N LEU A 167 -14.10 -10.37 -22.53
CA LEU A 167 -13.03 -11.21 -22.02
C LEU A 167 -13.05 -12.63 -22.58
N ASP A 168 -14.12 -13.01 -23.31
CA ASP A 168 -14.34 -14.36 -23.84
C ASP A 168 -14.17 -15.43 -22.75
N MET A 169 -14.96 -15.34 -21.67
CA MET A 169 -14.88 -16.28 -20.56
C MET A 169 -16.21 -16.47 -19.83
N SER A 170 -16.36 -17.65 -19.20
CA SER A 170 -17.48 -17.93 -18.32
C SER A 170 -17.39 -17.15 -17.01
N SER A 171 -18.53 -16.94 -16.34
CA SER A 171 -18.61 -16.28 -15.03
C SER A 171 -17.71 -16.96 -13.99
N TRP A 172 -17.71 -18.30 -13.91
CA TRP A 172 -16.85 -19.03 -12.99
C TRP A 172 -15.35 -18.76 -13.25
N HIS A 173 -14.94 -18.77 -14.52
CA HIS A 173 -13.56 -18.51 -14.91
C HIS A 173 -13.15 -17.07 -14.59
N TYR A 174 -14.05 -16.10 -14.83
CA TYR A 174 -13.86 -14.69 -14.47
C TYR A 174 -13.59 -14.51 -12.97
N TYR A 175 -14.45 -15.03 -12.07
CA TYR A 175 -14.25 -14.88 -10.64
C TYR A 175 -12.97 -15.54 -10.14
N ARG A 176 -12.61 -16.70 -10.67
CA ARG A 176 -11.36 -17.39 -10.34
C ARG A 176 -10.13 -16.57 -10.74
N LEU A 177 -10.10 -16.03 -11.97
CA LEU A 177 -8.99 -15.20 -12.44
C LEU A 177 -8.95 -13.86 -11.74
N ARG A 178 -10.10 -13.25 -11.44
CA ARG A 178 -10.20 -12.02 -10.68
C ARG A 178 -9.58 -12.19 -9.29
N GLN A 179 -9.94 -13.23 -8.58
CA GLN A 179 -9.36 -13.55 -7.28
C GLN A 179 -7.84 -13.73 -7.38
N GLN A 180 -7.36 -14.48 -8.36
CA GLN A 180 -5.93 -14.69 -8.60
C GLN A 180 -5.20 -13.33 -8.86
N ALA A 181 -5.77 -12.48 -9.69
CA ALA A 181 -5.18 -11.19 -10.02
C ALA A 181 -5.10 -10.27 -8.81
N ILE A 182 -6.19 -10.15 -8.02
CA ILE A 182 -6.23 -9.33 -6.81
C ILE A 182 -5.22 -9.86 -5.78
N THR A 183 -5.10 -11.18 -5.58
CA THR A 183 -4.09 -11.77 -4.68
C THR A 183 -2.66 -11.40 -5.11
N ILE A 184 -2.35 -11.44 -6.41
CA ILE A 184 -1.02 -11.04 -6.90
C ILE A 184 -0.78 -9.55 -6.68
N LEU A 185 -1.76 -8.71 -6.97
CA LEU A 185 -1.68 -7.27 -6.73
C LEU A 185 -1.53 -6.95 -5.24
N SER A 186 -2.25 -7.65 -4.36
CA SER A 186 -2.15 -7.43 -2.91
C SER A 186 -0.76 -7.72 -2.37
N ILE A 187 -0.11 -8.78 -2.84
CA ILE A 187 1.27 -9.08 -2.50
C ILE A 187 2.18 -7.92 -2.94
N ARG A 188 2.02 -7.42 -4.16
CA ARG A 188 2.87 -6.35 -4.70
C ARG A 188 2.65 -5.02 -4.00
N LEU A 189 1.39 -4.65 -3.75
CA LEU A 189 1.03 -3.39 -3.11
C LEU A 189 1.47 -3.31 -1.65
N TRP A 190 1.32 -4.40 -0.88
CA TRP A 190 1.51 -4.42 0.57
C TRP A 190 2.83 -5.06 1.02
N SER A 191 3.76 -5.35 0.10
CA SER A 191 5.11 -5.85 0.42
C SER A 191 6.13 -4.74 0.71
N VAL A 192 5.68 -3.55 1.08
CA VAL A 192 6.52 -2.36 1.31
C VAL A 192 6.84 -2.20 2.80
N PRO A 193 7.91 -1.48 3.20
CA PRO A 193 8.21 -1.16 4.60
C PRO A 193 7.05 -0.46 5.32
N SER A 194 6.87 -0.73 6.60
CA SER A 194 5.71 -0.36 7.41
C SER A 194 5.34 1.13 7.39
N ALA A 195 6.31 2.04 7.28
CA ALA A 195 6.05 3.48 7.29
C ALA A 195 5.24 3.99 6.06
N GLU A 196 5.37 3.31 4.91
CA GLU A 196 4.54 3.64 3.75
C GLU A 196 3.17 2.97 3.81
N VAL A 197 3.06 1.81 4.50
CA VAL A 197 1.79 1.08 4.65
C VAL A 197 0.81 1.87 5.51
N ASP A 198 1.27 2.54 6.57
CA ASP A 198 0.42 3.34 7.45
C ASP A 198 -0.25 4.49 6.68
N LEU A 199 0.51 5.19 5.82
CA LEU A 199 -0.03 6.23 4.93
C LEU A 199 -1.15 5.69 4.00
N TRP A 200 -1.06 4.45 3.58
CA TRP A 200 -2.01 3.81 2.68
C TRP A 200 -3.27 3.37 3.40
N LEU A 201 -3.14 2.93 4.66
CA LEU A 201 -4.27 2.58 5.51
C LEU A 201 -5.13 3.82 5.81
N ASP A 202 -4.49 4.97 6.09
CA ASP A 202 -5.19 6.25 6.29
C ASP A 202 -6.03 6.65 5.07
N MET A 203 -5.50 6.41 3.84
CA MET A 203 -6.25 6.68 2.60
C MET A 203 -7.40 5.71 2.38
N LEU A 204 -7.25 4.45 2.77
CA LEU A 204 -8.33 3.46 2.65
C LEU A 204 -9.46 3.75 3.62
N GLU A 205 -9.16 4.21 4.85
CA GLU A 205 -10.17 4.70 5.80
C GLU A 205 -10.94 5.89 5.23
N PHE A 206 -10.24 6.80 4.54
CA PHE A 206 -10.90 7.91 3.84
C PHE A 206 -11.85 7.41 2.74
N LEU A 207 -11.44 6.42 1.94
CA LEU A 207 -12.27 5.84 0.88
C LEU A 207 -13.50 5.09 1.42
N GLU A 208 -13.38 4.40 2.57
CA GLU A 208 -14.52 3.75 3.24
C GLU A 208 -15.53 4.77 3.78
N GLY A 209 -15.09 5.98 4.10
CA GLY A 209 -15.98 7.07 4.56
C GLY A 209 -16.71 7.79 3.43
N LEU A 210 -16.45 7.47 2.15
CA LEU A 210 -17.13 8.04 0.99
C LEU A 210 -18.35 7.21 0.52
N ASP A 211 -18.53 5.98 1.04
CA ASP A 211 -19.69 5.11 0.80
C ASP A 211 -20.79 5.40 1.85
#